data_a580054566e9b5d6dfb41a01e0b8f1e0
#
_entry.id   a580054566e9b5d6dfb41a01e0b8f1e0
#
_cell.length_a   1.000
_cell.length_b   1.000
_cell.length_c   1.000
_cell.angle_alpha   90.00
_cell.angle_beta   90.00
_cell.angle_gamma   90.00
#
_symmetry.space_group_name_H-M   'P 1'
#
loop_
_entity.id
_entity.type
_entity.pdbx_description
1 polymer ?
#
loop_
_entity_poly.entity_id
_entity_poly.type
_entity_poly.pdbx_seq_one_letter_code
_entity_poly.pdbx_strand_id
1 'polypeptide(L)'
;KMYEPASVQIEEVVFAEVQEGRIADLTGNINIVGDIRDHYQMVSKKFGIQDDNVHSFHAGIHPGCSYDTTAQADPDRWSNTVFTNPRVLHFHTCGDYAPGEICWMVIDHTLSVDGKNLWQDGRMCLDDFNATRQCLEDWPELKAMFAEPAQAIGLGNEAI
;
A
#
# COMPACT_ATOMS: atom_id res chain seq x y z
N LYS A 1 -27.64 6.41 -9.35
CA LYS A 1 -26.30 6.89 -9.75
C LYS A 1 -25.35 5.71 -9.61
N MET A 2 -24.61 5.41 -10.66
CA MET A 2 -23.60 4.36 -10.61
C MET A 2 -22.51 4.79 -9.62
N TYR A 3 -22.02 3.87 -8.79
CA TYR A 3 -20.88 4.14 -7.93
C TYR A 3 -19.61 4.12 -8.79
N GLU A 4 -18.90 5.21 -8.77
CA GLU A 4 -17.56 5.30 -9.37
C GLU A 4 -16.57 5.43 -8.21
N PRO A 5 -15.67 4.45 -8.05
CA PRO A 5 -14.62 4.55 -7.06
C PRO A 5 -13.73 5.77 -7.38
N ALA A 6 -13.29 6.45 -6.34
CA ALA A 6 -12.41 7.60 -6.46
C ALA A 6 -11.14 7.35 -5.64
N SER A 7 -9.99 7.77 -6.17
CA SER A 7 -8.73 7.76 -5.42
C SER A 7 -8.53 9.14 -4.77
N VAL A 8 -8.17 9.12 -3.50
CA VAL A 8 -7.89 10.34 -2.72
C VAL A 8 -6.51 10.21 -2.09
N GLN A 9 -5.68 11.23 -2.24
CA GLN A 9 -4.40 11.30 -1.54
C GLN A 9 -4.63 11.84 -0.12
N ILE A 10 -4.06 11.16 0.87
CA ILE A 10 -4.05 11.59 2.26
C ILE A 10 -2.66 12.16 2.56
N GLU A 11 -2.61 13.46 2.88
CA GLU A 11 -1.36 14.19 3.13
C GLU A 11 -0.91 14.17 4.58
N GLU A 12 -1.82 13.88 5.52
CA GLU A 12 -1.52 13.84 6.94
C GLU A 12 -1.52 12.39 7.46
N VAL A 13 -0.73 12.15 8.51
CA VAL A 13 -0.60 10.82 9.11
C VAL A 13 -1.91 10.39 9.76
N VAL A 14 -2.37 9.20 9.40
CA VAL A 14 -3.46 8.48 10.05
C VAL A 14 -2.91 7.18 10.64
N PHE A 15 -3.25 6.92 11.89
CA PHE A 15 -2.92 5.67 12.56
C PHE A 15 -4.13 4.75 12.55
N ALA A 16 -3.94 3.51 12.15
CA ALA A 16 -4.94 2.46 12.24
C ALA A 16 -4.46 1.39 13.21
N GLU A 17 -5.28 1.07 14.20
CA GLU A 17 -5.10 -0.11 15.03
C GLU A 17 -5.91 -1.25 14.44
N VAL A 18 -5.27 -2.39 14.18
CA VAL A 18 -5.92 -3.58 13.63
C VAL A 18 -5.85 -4.70 14.64
N GLN A 19 -7.00 -5.24 15.02
CA GLN A 19 -7.11 -6.37 15.94
C GLN A 19 -7.98 -7.45 15.29
N GLU A 20 -7.50 -8.69 15.29
CA GLU A 20 -8.23 -9.85 14.76
C GLU A 20 -8.78 -9.64 13.33
N GLY A 21 -8.00 -8.96 12.47
CA GLY A 21 -8.38 -8.67 11.09
C GLY A 21 -9.43 -7.55 10.95
N ARG A 22 -9.58 -6.69 11.95
CA ARG A 22 -10.53 -5.58 11.95
C ARG A 22 -9.85 -4.27 12.36
N ILE A 23 -10.27 -3.18 11.77
CA ILE A 23 -9.86 -1.85 12.20
C ILE A 23 -10.56 -1.55 13.53
N ALA A 24 -9.80 -1.66 14.62
CA ALA A 24 -10.30 -1.38 15.97
C ALA A 24 -10.38 0.12 16.25
N ASP A 25 -9.41 0.89 15.73
CA ASP A 25 -9.42 2.35 15.88
C ASP A 25 -8.70 3.04 14.72
N LEU A 26 -9.09 4.29 14.45
CA LEU A 26 -8.44 5.22 13.53
C LEU A 26 -8.23 6.55 14.27
N THR A 27 -6.97 7.00 14.32
CA THR A 27 -6.58 8.27 14.96
C THR A 27 -5.74 9.13 14.03
N GLY A 28 -5.83 10.44 14.18
CA GLY A 28 -5.16 11.43 13.34
C GLY A 28 -5.92 12.75 13.28
N ASN A 29 -5.79 13.49 12.20
CA ASN A 29 -6.59 14.68 11.98
C ASN A 29 -8.08 14.32 11.96
N ILE A 30 -8.87 15.01 12.79
CA ILE A 30 -10.28 14.68 13.04
C ILE A 30 -11.14 14.73 11.75
N ASN A 31 -10.84 15.64 10.84
CA ASN A 31 -11.59 15.78 9.60
C ASN A 31 -11.28 14.62 8.65
N ILE A 32 -9.98 14.28 8.50
CA ILE A 32 -9.54 13.18 7.65
C ILE A 32 -10.07 11.85 8.16
N VAL A 33 -9.96 11.60 9.46
CA VAL A 33 -10.51 10.38 10.08
C VAL A 33 -12.02 10.33 9.93
N GLY A 34 -12.70 11.47 10.03
CA GLY A 34 -14.14 11.60 9.78
C GLY A 34 -14.50 11.21 8.35
N ASP A 35 -13.81 11.79 7.36
CA ASP A 35 -14.03 11.51 5.94
C ASP A 35 -13.79 10.02 5.60
N ILE A 36 -12.74 9.42 6.17
CA ILE A 36 -12.45 7.99 6.03
C ILE A 36 -13.62 7.16 6.58
N ARG A 37 -14.05 7.43 7.80
CA ARG A 37 -15.15 6.69 8.44
C ARG A 37 -16.46 6.83 7.67
N ASP A 38 -16.78 8.02 7.20
CA ASP A 38 -17.97 8.28 6.39
C ASP A 38 -17.93 7.51 5.06
N HIS A 39 -16.75 7.46 4.43
CA HIS A 39 -16.56 6.68 3.20
C HIS A 39 -16.76 5.18 3.45
N TYR A 40 -16.16 4.64 4.53
CA TYR A 40 -16.33 3.23 4.92
C TYR A 40 -17.80 2.89 5.17
N GLN A 41 -18.51 3.73 5.94
CA GLN A 41 -19.94 3.54 6.21
C GLN A 41 -20.80 3.62 4.94
N MET A 42 -20.46 4.53 4.04
CA MET A 42 -21.16 4.68 2.75
C MET A 42 -21.00 3.41 1.90
N VAL A 43 -19.77 2.88 1.77
CA VAL A 43 -19.48 1.66 1.01
C VAL A 43 -20.16 0.46 1.67
N SER A 44 -20.01 0.28 2.97
CA SER A 44 -20.65 -0.77 3.77
C SER A 44 -22.15 -0.80 3.59
N LYS A 45 -22.80 0.34 3.76
CA LYS A 45 -24.26 0.47 3.59
C LYS A 45 -24.71 0.19 2.15
N LYS A 46 -23.92 0.63 1.18
CA LYS A 46 -24.26 0.47 -0.24
C LYS A 46 -24.22 -0.98 -0.68
N PHE A 47 -23.24 -1.75 -0.19
CA PHE A 47 -23.00 -3.12 -0.62
C PHE A 47 -23.42 -4.18 0.41
N GLY A 48 -23.90 -3.77 1.60
CA GLY A 48 -24.35 -4.68 2.65
C GLY A 48 -23.21 -5.50 3.27
N ILE A 49 -22.05 -4.90 3.42
CA ILE A 49 -20.81 -5.53 3.94
C ILE A 49 -20.36 -4.84 5.24
N GLN A 50 -19.43 -5.48 5.95
CA GLN A 50 -18.82 -4.89 7.15
C GLN A 50 -17.81 -3.81 6.75
N ASP A 51 -17.75 -2.72 7.50
CA ASP A 51 -16.92 -1.55 7.19
C ASP A 51 -15.51 -1.58 7.82
N ASP A 52 -15.24 -2.49 8.73
CA ASP A 52 -14.01 -2.55 9.53
C ASP A 52 -13.08 -3.72 9.18
N ASN A 53 -13.45 -4.58 8.22
CA ASN A 53 -12.64 -5.74 7.85
C ASN A 53 -11.33 -5.31 7.16
N VAL A 54 -10.25 -6.01 7.53
CA VAL A 54 -8.96 -5.97 6.83
C VAL A 54 -8.71 -7.37 6.24
N HIS A 55 -8.61 -7.45 4.91
CA HIS A 55 -8.57 -8.75 4.22
C HIS A 55 -7.15 -9.20 3.91
N SER A 56 -6.31 -8.29 3.40
CA SER A 56 -4.97 -8.69 2.96
C SER A 56 -4.02 -7.51 2.93
N PHE A 57 -2.72 -7.82 3.12
CA PHE A 57 -1.61 -6.90 2.94
C PHE A 57 -0.69 -7.44 1.85
N HIS A 58 -0.27 -6.57 0.93
CA HIS A 58 0.58 -6.91 -0.19
C HIS A 58 1.73 -5.91 -0.29
N ALA A 59 2.95 -6.36 -0.04
CA ALA A 59 4.15 -5.57 -0.27
C ALA A 59 4.78 -5.95 -1.61
N GLY A 60 5.17 -4.98 -2.40
CA GLY A 60 5.81 -5.20 -3.70
C GLY A 60 7.19 -5.81 -3.56
N ILE A 61 7.55 -6.68 -4.52
CA ILE A 61 8.83 -7.41 -4.53
C ILE A 61 9.56 -7.32 -5.88
N HIS A 62 9.07 -6.50 -6.82
CA HIS A 62 9.68 -6.37 -8.16
C HIS A 62 10.40 -5.02 -8.31
N PRO A 63 11.72 -4.95 -8.03
CA PRO A 63 12.45 -3.69 -7.98
C PRO A 63 12.54 -2.96 -9.33
N GLY A 64 12.41 -3.67 -10.44
CA GLY A 64 12.40 -3.09 -11.79
C GLY A 64 11.02 -2.62 -12.28
N CYS A 65 9.97 -2.76 -11.48
CA CYS A 65 8.65 -2.28 -11.87
C CYS A 65 8.63 -0.75 -11.91
N SER A 66 8.28 -0.17 -13.06
CA SER A 66 8.16 1.27 -13.26
C SER A 66 6.84 1.66 -13.91
N TYR A 67 6.46 2.92 -13.75
CA TYR A 67 5.29 3.52 -14.38
C TYR A 67 5.58 4.97 -14.75
N ASP A 68 5.76 5.21 -16.05
CA ASP A 68 6.31 6.48 -16.57
C ASP A 68 5.24 7.55 -16.83
N THR A 69 3.96 7.21 -16.70
CA THR A 69 2.85 8.17 -16.79
C THR A 69 2.35 8.53 -15.39
N THR A 70 1.52 9.58 -15.28
CA THR A 70 0.97 9.99 -13.98
C THR A 70 -0.14 9.05 -13.53
N ALA A 71 -0.23 8.82 -12.22
CA ALA A 71 -1.29 8.03 -11.60
C ALA A 71 -2.69 8.55 -11.96
N GLN A 72 -2.85 9.88 -12.08
CA GLN A 72 -4.12 10.52 -12.41
C GLN A 72 -4.58 10.27 -13.85
N ALA A 73 -3.66 9.94 -14.76
CA ALA A 73 -4.00 9.70 -16.17
C ALA A 73 -4.81 8.41 -16.37
N ASP A 74 -4.50 7.38 -15.59
CA ASP A 74 -5.20 6.09 -15.58
C ASP A 74 -4.99 5.42 -14.20
N PRO A 75 -5.81 5.76 -13.20
CA PRO A 75 -5.64 5.27 -11.83
C PRO A 75 -5.73 3.74 -11.70
N ASP A 76 -6.60 3.11 -12.49
CA ASP A 76 -6.77 1.66 -12.45
C ASP A 76 -5.53 0.94 -12.99
N ARG A 77 -5.01 1.38 -14.13
CA ARG A 77 -3.79 0.84 -14.70
C ARG A 77 -2.59 1.12 -13.81
N TRP A 78 -2.52 2.32 -13.24
CA TRP A 78 -1.47 2.69 -12.29
C TRP A 78 -1.46 1.74 -11.10
N SER A 79 -2.56 1.62 -10.37
CA SER A 79 -2.65 0.78 -9.18
C SER A 79 -2.32 -0.69 -9.49
N ASN A 80 -2.85 -1.23 -10.60
CA ASN A 80 -2.59 -2.62 -11.03
C ASN A 80 -1.16 -2.87 -11.55
N THR A 81 -0.37 -1.82 -11.74
CA THR A 81 1.05 -1.95 -12.16
C THR A 81 1.98 -1.78 -10.97
N VAL A 82 1.88 -0.62 -10.29
CA VAL A 82 2.90 -0.21 -9.31
C VAL A 82 2.88 -0.99 -8.00
N PHE A 83 1.78 -1.68 -7.69
CA PHE A 83 1.68 -2.46 -6.44
C PHE A 83 2.76 -3.55 -6.33
N THR A 84 3.41 -3.92 -7.43
CA THR A 84 4.52 -4.89 -7.43
C THR A 84 5.87 -4.27 -7.07
N ASN A 85 6.01 -2.92 -7.13
CA ASN A 85 7.26 -2.23 -6.77
C ASN A 85 7.47 -2.28 -5.24
N PRO A 86 8.70 -2.54 -4.74
CA PRO A 86 9.00 -2.57 -3.30
C PRO A 86 8.66 -1.30 -2.53
N ARG A 87 8.57 -0.15 -3.21
CA ARG A 87 8.14 1.13 -2.61
C ARG A 87 6.66 1.16 -2.24
N VAL A 88 5.87 0.18 -2.69
CA VAL A 88 4.42 0.16 -2.52
C VAL A 88 4.00 -0.98 -1.60
N LEU A 89 3.33 -0.63 -0.52
CA LEU A 89 2.49 -1.53 0.24
C LEU A 89 1.04 -1.20 -0.05
N HIS A 90 0.22 -2.17 -0.38
CA HIS A 90 -1.21 -1.95 -0.44
C HIS A 90 -1.94 -2.98 0.43
N PHE A 91 -3.10 -2.59 0.93
CA PHE A 91 -3.95 -3.49 1.69
C PHE A 91 -5.42 -3.21 1.42
N HIS A 92 -6.23 -4.24 1.58
CA HIS A 92 -7.62 -4.24 1.23
C HIS A 92 -8.48 -4.26 2.47
N THR A 93 -9.50 -3.42 2.48
CA THR A 93 -10.41 -3.25 3.60
C THR A 93 -11.85 -3.22 3.12
N CYS A 94 -12.80 -3.32 4.03
CA CYS A 94 -14.22 -3.32 3.79
C CYS A 94 -14.66 -4.64 3.11
N GLY A 95 -14.96 -4.64 1.81
CA GLY A 95 -15.31 -5.86 1.05
C GLY A 95 -14.10 -6.61 0.52
N ASP A 96 -14.27 -7.90 0.21
CA ASP A 96 -13.22 -8.77 -0.33
C ASP A 96 -12.87 -8.44 -1.78
N TYR A 97 -13.81 -7.84 -2.52
CA TYR A 97 -13.70 -7.56 -3.95
C TYR A 97 -14.40 -6.25 -4.32
N ALA A 98 -13.95 -5.65 -5.42
CA ALA A 98 -14.65 -4.53 -6.02
C ALA A 98 -16.10 -4.93 -6.39
N PRO A 99 -17.07 -4.03 -6.27
CA PRO A 99 -16.92 -2.60 -5.98
C PRO A 99 -17.02 -2.22 -4.49
N GLY A 100 -17.11 -3.17 -3.58
CA GLY A 100 -17.21 -2.93 -2.12
C GLY A 100 -15.87 -2.86 -1.40
N GLU A 101 -14.79 -3.11 -2.10
CA GLU A 101 -13.42 -3.05 -1.59
C GLU A 101 -12.91 -1.59 -1.52
N ILE A 102 -12.18 -1.30 -0.45
CA ILE A 102 -11.40 -0.06 -0.32
C ILE A 102 -9.93 -0.46 -0.24
N CYS A 103 -9.15 -0.02 -1.24
CA CYS A 103 -7.72 -0.26 -1.31
C CYS A 103 -6.94 0.93 -0.75
N TRP A 104 -6.02 0.64 0.14
CA TRP A 104 -5.04 1.60 0.64
C TRP A 104 -3.70 1.35 -0.04
N MET A 105 -3.02 2.43 -0.44
CA MET A 105 -1.66 2.38 -0.96
C MET A 105 -0.76 3.26 -0.11
N VAL A 106 0.30 2.66 0.43
CA VAL A 106 1.32 3.33 1.24
C VAL A 106 2.62 3.32 0.46
N ILE A 107 3.14 4.50 0.18
CA ILE A 107 4.37 4.67 -0.58
C ILE A 107 5.55 4.82 0.38
N ASP A 108 6.70 4.25 -0.01
CA ASP A 108 7.96 4.25 0.76
C ASP A 108 7.76 3.79 2.21
N HIS A 109 7.00 2.70 2.35
CA HIS A 109 6.59 2.14 3.63
C HIS A 109 7.76 1.51 4.40
N THR A 110 7.61 1.46 5.71
CA THR A 110 8.39 0.60 6.61
C THR A 110 7.46 -0.49 7.16
N LEU A 111 7.82 -1.74 6.93
CA LEU A 111 7.08 -2.91 7.43
C LEU A 111 7.93 -3.69 8.40
N SER A 112 7.46 -3.83 9.63
CA SER A 112 8.13 -4.58 10.69
C SER A 112 7.25 -5.72 11.18
N VAL A 113 7.88 -6.86 11.47
CA VAL A 113 7.24 -8.00 12.11
C VAL A 113 8.08 -8.37 13.34
N ASP A 114 7.44 -8.42 14.49
CA ASP A 114 8.09 -8.70 15.79
C ASP A 114 9.33 -7.83 16.05
N GLY A 115 9.22 -6.54 15.69
CA GLY A 115 10.29 -5.56 15.88
C GLY A 115 11.45 -5.65 14.88
N LYS A 116 11.35 -6.49 13.85
CA LYS A 116 12.35 -6.62 12.79
C LYS A 116 11.79 -6.08 11.47
N ASN A 117 12.53 -5.16 10.84
CA ASN A 117 12.14 -4.60 9.56
C ASN A 117 12.29 -5.63 8.44
N LEU A 118 11.23 -5.81 7.66
CA LEU A 118 11.22 -6.55 6.39
C LEU A 118 11.39 -5.59 5.22
N TRP A 119 10.79 -4.39 5.32
CA TRP A 119 11.00 -3.24 4.45
C TRP A 119 11.34 -2.03 5.30
N GLN A 120 12.15 -1.14 4.76
CA GLN A 120 12.45 0.17 5.34
C GLN A 120 12.51 1.21 4.24
N ASP A 121 11.68 2.25 4.37
CA ASP A 121 11.60 3.37 3.43
C ASP A 121 11.48 2.88 1.97
N GLY A 122 10.56 1.95 1.71
CA GLY A 122 10.30 1.39 0.39
C GLY A 122 11.37 0.43 -0.13
N ARG A 123 12.29 -0.03 0.70
CA ARG A 123 13.37 -0.97 0.32
C ARG A 123 13.30 -2.23 1.15
N MET A 124 13.49 -3.37 0.52
CA MET A 124 13.55 -4.67 1.21
C MET A 124 14.85 -4.82 2.01
N CYS A 125 14.74 -5.21 3.29
CA CYS A 125 15.88 -5.45 4.19
C CYS A 125 16.51 -6.83 3.95
N LEU A 126 16.96 -7.12 2.74
CA LEU A 126 17.40 -8.45 2.32
C LEU A 126 18.71 -8.92 3.01
N ASP A 127 19.61 -7.99 3.31
CA ASP A 127 20.87 -8.29 3.97
C ASP A 127 20.70 -8.74 5.43
N ASP A 128 19.52 -8.53 6.03
CA ASP A 128 19.23 -8.88 7.43
C ASP A 128 18.80 -10.34 7.61
N PHE A 129 18.58 -11.07 6.51
CA PHE A 129 18.15 -12.47 6.55
C PHE A 129 19.16 -13.37 5.85
N ASN A 130 19.56 -14.47 6.51
CA ASN A 130 20.59 -15.38 5.99
C ASN A 130 20.25 -15.95 4.61
N ALA A 131 19.00 -16.36 4.40
CA ALA A 131 18.56 -16.96 3.13
C ALA A 131 18.64 -15.98 1.95
N THR A 132 18.19 -14.74 2.17
CA THR A 132 18.24 -13.71 1.11
C THR A 132 19.66 -13.24 0.87
N ARG A 133 20.48 -13.11 1.92
CA ARG A 133 21.90 -12.75 1.79
C ARG A 133 22.65 -13.74 0.91
N GLN A 134 22.48 -15.04 1.14
CA GLN A 134 23.11 -16.07 0.31
C GLN A 134 22.67 -15.96 -1.15
N CYS A 135 21.36 -15.74 -1.40
CA CYS A 135 20.85 -15.53 -2.75
C CYS A 135 21.49 -14.32 -3.44
N LEU A 136 21.70 -13.21 -2.71
CA LEU A 136 22.33 -12.01 -3.26
C LEU A 136 23.83 -12.16 -3.48
N GLU A 137 24.51 -13.06 -2.75
CA GLU A 137 25.89 -13.45 -3.01
C GLU A 137 26.00 -14.26 -4.30
N ASP A 138 25.05 -15.17 -4.52
CA ASP A 138 25.00 -16.00 -5.75
C ASP A 138 24.59 -15.18 -7.00
N TRP A 139 23.82 -14.09 -6.81
CA TRP A 139 23.28 -13.23 -7.86
C TRP A 139 23.51 -11.74 -7.56
N PRO A 140 24.75 -11.22 -7.69
CA PRO A 140 25.10 -9.85 -7.31
C PRO A 140 24.30 -8.76 -8.04
N GLU A 141 23.86 -9.02 -9.28
CA GLU A 141 23.02 -8.09 -10.04
C GLU A 141 21.67 -7.83 -9.38
N LEU A 142 21.10 -8.80 -8.67
CA LEU A 142 19.88 -8.62 -7.90
C LEU A 142 20.09 -7.67 -6.73
N LYS A 143 21.25 -7.74 -6.09
CA LYS A 143 21.59 -6.86 -4.97
C LYS A 143 21.52 -5.39 -5.38
N ALA A 144 22.06 -5.02 -6.53
CA ALA A 144 22.00 -3.66 -7.06
C ALA A 144 20.57 -3.21 -7.35
N MET A 145 19.75 -4.09 -7.95
CA MET A 145 18.36 -3.79 -8.28
C MET A 145 17.51 -3.57 -7.02
N PHE A 146 17.70 -4.38 -5.99
CA PHE A 146 16.94 -4.24 -4.74
C PHE A 146 17.41 -3.08 -3.86
N ALA A 147 18.67 -2.68 -3.97
CA ALA A 147 19.19 -1.50 -3.25
C ALA A 147 18.55 -0.21 -3.76
N GLU A 148 18.23 -0.14 -5.05
CA GLU A 148 17.63 1.02 -5.69
C GLU A 148 16.47 0.60 -6.61
N PRO A 149 15.29 0.34 -6.04
CA PRO A 149 14.10 0.04 -6.85
C PRO A 149 13.74 1.22 -7.75
N ALA A 150 13.06 0.92 -8.86
CA ALA A 150 12.65 1.91 -9.84
C ALA A 150 11.88 3.07 -9.17
N GLN A 151 12.31 4.29 -9.43
CA GLN A 151 11.77 5.50 -8.80
C GLN A 151 10.52 6.01 -9.52
N ALA A 152 10.42 5.78 -10.83
CA ALA A 152 9.26 6.19 -11.64
C ALA A 152 8.07 5.25 -11.33
N ILE A 153 7.20 5.67 -10.42
CA ILE A 153 5.99 4.94 -10.02
C ILE A 153 4.71 5.75 -10.28
N GLY A 154 4.74 6.71 -11.21
CA GLY A 154 3.56 7.49 -11.59
C GLY A 154 3.17 8.60 -10.62
N LEU A 155 3.91 8.78 -9.53
CA LEU A 155 3.78 9.91 -8.61
C LEU A 155 4.82 10.97 -8.97
N GLY A 156 4.43 12.25 -8.98
CA GLY A 156 5.36 13.36 -9.22
C GLY A 156 6.46 13.40 -8.17
N ASN A 157 7.57 14.06 -8.51
CA ASN A 157 8.73 14.23 -7.61
C ASN A 157 8.43 15.04 -6.33
N GLU A 158 7.20 15.48 -6.13
CA GLU A 158 6.74 16.25 -4.96
C GLU A 158 6.02 15.36 -3.92
N ALA A 159 5.89 14.05 -4.20
CA ALA A 159 5.28 13.11 -3.26
C ALA A 159 6.37 12.43 -2.42
N ILE A 160 7.10 13.20 -1.66
CA ILE A 160 7.82 12.79 -0.42
C ILE A 160 8.22 14.05 0.33
#